data_3df27da436896eb729ba21b3d3e16138
#
_entry.id   3df27da436896eb729ba21b3d3e16138
#
_cell.length_a   1.000
_cell.length_b   1.000
_cell.length_c   1.000
_cell.angle_alpha   90.00
_cell.angle_beta   90.00
_cell.angle_gamma   90.00
#
_symmetry.space_group_name_H-M   'P 1'
#
loop_
_entity.id
_entity.type
_entity.pdbx_description
1 polymer ?
#
loop_
_entity_poly.entity_id
_entity_poly.type
_entity_poly.pdbx_seq_one_letter_code
_entity_poly.pdbx_strand_id
1 'polypeptide(L)'
;VYMVYRVAIVDDSTTDAAFVKGILDQWASQRQVSIQAEVFSSAESFLFRYAEDKDWDILLLDIEMGAMDGVTMAKRVRQNNEAVQIVFITGYSDYIAEGYEVAALHYLMKPVNRDKLLTILDRAMEKRKQEERCLNLEAYGEMVRIPFYEIRYLDVHQNYVTVHAKTDYT
;
A
#
# COMPACT_ATOMS: atom_id res chain seq x y z
N VAL A 1 18.94 -6.54 5.53
CA VAL A 1 17.71 -6.13 6.24
C VAL A 1 16.56 -6.89 5.64
N TYR A 2 15.96 -7.80 6.39
CA TYR A 2 14.76 -8.52 5.96
C TYR A 2 13.59 -7.56 6.06
N MET A 3 13.02 -7.19 4.93
CA MET A 3 11.80 -6.37 4.89
C MET A 3 10.59 -7.26 5.16
N VAL A 4 9.75 -6.82 6.08
CA VAL A 4 8.46 -7.45 6.36
C VAL A 4 7.37 -6.55 5.83
N TYR A 5 6.60 -7.01 4.85
CA TYR A 5 5.48 -6.27 4.30
C TYR A 5 4.26 -6.43 5.17
N ARG A 6 3.64 -5.34 5.54
CA ARG A 6 2.41 -5.31 6.33
C ARG A 6 1.19 -5.22 5.42
N VAL A 7 0.33 -6.21 5.52
CA VAL A 7 -0.86 -6.34 4.67
C VAL A 7 -2.10 -6.39 5.53
N ALA A 8 -3.06 -5.52 5.25
CA ALA A 8 -4.39 -5.56 5.85
C ALA A 8 -5.41 -6.13 4.85
N ILE A 9 -6.23 -7.05 5.32
CA ILE A 9 -7.40 -7.54 4.61
C ILE A 9 -8.61 -7.02 5.36
N VAL A 10 -9.45 -6.22 4.69
CA VAL A 10 -10.64 -5.63 5.30
C VAL A 10 -11.87 -6.10 4.53
N ASP A 11 -12.63 -6.98 5.16
CA ASP A 11 -13.81 -7.61 4.59
C ASP A 11 -14.72 -8.09 5.72
N ASP A 12 -16.01 -7.80 5.68
CA ASP A 12 -16.97 -8.25 6.68
C ASP A 12 -17.40 -9.72 6.49
N SER A 13 -17.12 -10.32 5.33
CA SER A 13 -17.27 -11.76 5.09
C SER A 13 -16.03 -12.51 5.57
N THR A 14 -16.17 -13.25 6.66
CA THR A 14 -15.06 -14.08 7.21
C THR A 14 -14.60 -15.14 6.21
N THR A 15 -15.50 -15.70 5.41
CA THR A 15 -15.17 -16.67 4.37
C THR A 15 -14.34 -16.07 3.26
N ASP A 16 -14.73 -14.91 2.76
CA ASP A 16 -13.99 -14.21 1.69
C ASP A 16 -12.62 -13.74 2.20
N ALA A 17 -12.55 -13.19 3.40
CA ALA A 17 -11.30 -12.78 4.03
C ALA A 17 -10.33 -13.96 4.21
N ALA A 18 -10.83 -15.12 4.65
CA ALA A 18 -10.03 -16.32 4.80
C ALA A 18 -9.51 -16.84 3.45
N PHE A 19 -10.32 -16.78 2.41
CA PHE A 19 -9.92 -17.18 1.05
C PHE A 19 -8.81 -16.28 0.51
N VAL A 20 -8.95 -14.97 0.64
CA VAL A 20 -7.93 -14.00 0.23
C VAL A 20 -6.64 -14.17 1.05
N LYS A 21 -6.76 -14.37 2.35
CA LYS A 21 -5.62 -14.63 3.22
C LYS A 21 -4.85 -15.90 2.83
N GLY A 22 -5.55 -16.97 2.45
CA GLY A 22 -4.94 -18.20 1.96
C GLY A 22 -4.10 -17.97 0.69
N ILE A 23 -4.60 -17.17 -0.24
CA ILE A 23 -3.87 -16.79 -1.45
C ILE A 23 -2.65 -15.93 -1.10
N LEU A 24 -2.81 -14.96 -0.20
CA LEU A 24 -1.72 -14.10 0.27
C LEU A 24 -0.61 -14.90 0.92
N ASP A 25 -0.94 -15.84 1.81
CA ASP A 25 0.04 -16.71 2.49
C ASP A 25 0.80 -17.59 1.49
N GLN A 26 0.11 -18.12 0.50
CA GLN A 26 0.73 -18.89 -0.57
C GLN A 26 1.66 -18.04 -1.44
N TRP A 27 1.24 -16.83 -1.80
CA TRP A 27 2.07 -15.89 -2.54
C TRP A 27 3.35 -15.58 -1.77
N ALA A 28 3.25 -15.27 -0.48
CA ALA A 28 4.39 -14.98 0.37
C ALA A 28 5.39 -16.15 0.43
N SER A 29 4.87 -17.37 0.57
CA SER A 29 5.68 -18.58 0.56
C SER A 29 6.38 -18.81 -0.79
N GLN A 30 5.64 -18.71 -1.90
CA GLN A 30 6.19 -18.91 -3.25
C GLN A 30 7.24 -17.87 -3.65
N ARG A 31 7.07 -16.64 -3.21
CA ARG A 31 7.98 -15.53 -3.50
C ARG A 31 9.08 -15.35 -2.46
N GLN A 32 9.06 -16.14 -1.40
CA GLN A 32 9.98 -16.03 -0.26
C GLN A 32 9.99 -14.61 0.33
N VAL A 33 8.79 -14.05 0.46
CA VAL A 33 8.55 -12.72 1.01
C VAL A 33 8.03 -12.85 2.44
N SER A 34 8.62 -12.10 3.35
CA SER A 34 8.10 -12.00 4.72
C SER A 34 6.95 -11.03 4.78
N ILE A 35 5.80 -11.49 5.27
CA ILE A 35 4.61 -10.67 5.46
C ILE A 35 4.10 -10.75 6.89
N GLN A 36 3.45 -9.68 7.31
CA GLN A 36 2.60 -9.63 8.50
C GLN A 36 1.21 -9.25 8.04
N ALA A 37 0.30 -10.23 8.01
CA ALA A 37 -1.07 -10.06 7.55
C ALA A 37 -2.02 -9.95 8.74
N GLU A 38 -2.96 -9.02 8.67
CA GLU A 38 -3.99 -8.79 9.66
C GLU A 38 -5.34 -8.65 8.98
N VAL A 39 -6.38 -9.30 9.53
CA VAL A 39 -7.74 -9.29 8.99
C VAL A 39 -8.62 -8.41 9.87
N PHE A 40 -9.36 -7.51 9.24
CA PHE A 40 -10.32 -6.60 9.87
C PHE A 40 -11.70 -6.87 9.30
N SER A 41 -12.70 -6.97 10.17
CA SER A 41 -14.09 -7.24 9.78
C SER A 41 -14.89 -5.99 9.42
N SER A 42 -14.31 -4.80 9.58
CA SER A 42 -14.95 -3.53 9.25
C SER A 42 -13.92 -2.45 8.91
N ALA A 43 -14.36 -1.44 8.16
CA ALA A 43 -13.55 -0.26 7.89
C ALA A 43 -13.19 0.51 9.18
N GLU A 44 -14.13 0.59 10.11
CA GLU A 44 -13.95 1.27 11.40
C GLU A 44 -12.86 0.60 12.24
N SER A 45 -12.86 -0.74 12.31
CA SER A 45 -11.84 -1.48 13.07
C SER A 45 -10.44 -1.29 12.49
N PHE A 46 -10.31 -1.25 11.16
CA PHE A 46 -9.04 -0.93 10.53
C PHE A 46 -8.61 0.50 10.83
N LEU A 47 -9.48 1.49 10.66
CA LEU A 47 -9.15 2.90 10.90
C LEU A 47 -8.78 3.19 12.35
N PHE A 48 -9.38 2.49 13.29
CA PHE A 48 -8.99 2.56 14.70
C PHE A 48 -7.52 2.13 14.89
N ARG A 49 -7.15 1.01 14.29
CA ARG A 49 -5.76 0.52 14.30
C ARG A 49 -4.81 1.45 13.56
N TYR A 50 -5.25 1.94 12.39
CA TYR A 50 -4.50 2.85 11.54
C TYR A 50 -4.20 4.20 12.20
N ALA A 51 -5.06 4.69 13.07
CA ALA A 51 -4.84 5.93 13.82
C ALA A 51 -3.60 5.85 14.71
N GLU A 52 -3.31 4.68 15.27
CA GLU A 52 -2.15 4.44 16.10
C GLU A 52 -0.89 4.08 15.31
N ASP A 53 -1.08 3.38 14.19
CA ASP A 53 0.01 2.86 13.36
C ASP A 53 -0.36 2.90 11.88
N LYS A 54 0.27 3.81 11.15
CA LYS A 54 0.01 4.08 9.73
C LYS A 54 0.95 3.34 8.78
N ASP A 55 1.84 2.51 9.30
CA ASP A 55 2.86 1.81 8.54
C ASP A 55 2.30 0.53 7.90
N TRP A 56 1.51 0.69 6.86
CA TRP A 56 0.94 -0.38 6.06
C TRP A 56 1.46 -0.32 4.62
N ASP A 57 1.73 -1.49 4.04
CA ASP A 57 2.25 -1.60 2.68
C ASP A 57 1.17 -1.90 1.64
N ILE A 58 0.25 -2.80 1.96
CA ILE A 58 -0.80 -3.24 1.06
C ILE A 58 -2.13 -3.33 1.82
N LEU A 59 -3.18 -2.78 1.22
CA LEU A 59 -4.56 -2.93 1.69
C LEU A 59 -5.37 -3.70 0.65
N LEU A 60 -5.95 -4.82 1.07
CA LEU A 60 -6.89 -5.62 0.28
C LEU A 60 -8.29 -5.38 0.86
N LEU A 61 -9.09 -4.59 0.17
CA LEU A 61 -10.33 -4.02 0.70
C LEU A 61 -11.56 -4.50 -0.05
N ASP A 62 -12.58 -4.96 0.69
CA ASP A 62 -13.93 -4.98 0.17
C ASP A 62 -14.55 -3.57 0.21
N ILE A 63 -15.52 -3.31 -0.64
CA ILE A 63 -16.20 -2.02 -0.70
C ILE A 63 -17.44 -2.03 0.19
N GLU A 64 -18.36 -2.94 -0.01
CA GLU A 64 -19.59 -2.97 0.78
C GLU A 64 -19.40 -3.70 2.11
N MET A 65 -19.29 -2.92 3.17
CA MET A 65 -19.05 -3.39 4.53
C MET A 65 -19.79 -2.53 5.54
N GLY A 66 -20.94 -2.96 6.02
CA GLY A 66 -21.60 -2.29 7.15
C GLY A 66 -21.83 -0.78 6.99
N ALA A 67 -21.48 -0.01 8.03
CA ALA A 67 -21.77 1.42 8.06
C ALA A 67 -20.82 2.28 7.21
N MET A 68 -19.54 1.92 7.17
CA MET A 68 -18.55 2.59 6.32
C MET A 68 -18.09 1.66 5.21
N ASP A 69 -18.16 2.14 3.96
CA ASP A 69 -17.64 1.41 2.82
C ASP A 69 -16.11 1.51 2.66
N GLY A 70 -15.56 0.60 1.86
CA GLY A 70 -14.11 0.53 1.62
C GLY A 70 -13.56 1.72 0.85
N VAL A 71 -14.35 2.38 0.00
CA VAL A 71 -13.93 3.58 -0.74
C VAL A 71 -13.75 4.75 0.23
N THR A 72 -14.71 4.97 1.12
CA THR A 72 -14.61 6.00 2.17
C THR A 72 -13.39 5.77 3.06
N MET A 73 -13.16 4.52 3.46
CA MET A 73 -11.97 4.14 4.21
C MET A 73 -10.68 4.45 3.44
N ALA A 74 -10.60 4.06 2.18
CA ALA A 74 -9.45 4.32 1.32
C ALA A 74 -9.16 5.82 1.15
N LYS A 75 -10.19 6.65 0.98
CA LYS A 75 -10.05 8.12 0.93
C LYS A 75 -9.43 8.68 2.21
N ARG A 76 -9.83 8.19 3.37
CA ARG A 76 -9.24 8.60 4.66
C ARG A 76 -7.78 8.20 4.78
N VAL A 77 -7.44 7.00 4.34
CA VAL A 77 -6.05 6.55 4.33
C VAL A 77 -5.19 7.42 3.41
N ARG A 78 -5.68 7.74 2.22
CA ARG A 78 -4.96 8.58 1.25
C ARG A 78 -4.68 10.00 1.72
N GLN A 79 -5.42 10.52 2.69
CA GLN A 79 -5.16 11.86 3.25
C GLN A 79 -3.77 12.01 3.85
N ASN A 80 -3.16 10.92 4.31
CA ASN A 80 -1.86 10.95 4.96
C ASN A 80 -0.92 9.78 4.61
N ASN A 81 -1.30 8.94 3.66
CA ASN A 81 -0.47 7.85 3.16
C ASN A 81 -0.69 7.64 1.66
N GLU A 82 0.21 8.16 0.85
CA GLU A 82 0.19 7.99 -0.60
C GLU A 82 0.88 6.70 -1.04
N ALA A 83 1.76 6.17 -0.21
CA ALA A 83 2.65 5.05 -0.55
C ALA A 83 1.97 3.67 -0.44
N VAL A 84 0.97 3.51 0.42
CA VAL A 84 0.27 2.24 0.58
C VAL A 84 -0.42 1.81 -0.72
N GLN A 85 -0.27 0.56 -1.11
CA GLN A 85 -0.92 0.00 -2.29
C GLN A 85 -2.32 -0.47 -1.94
N ILE A 86 -3.32 0.07 -2.60
CA ILE A 86 -4.74 -0.28 -2.38
C ILE A 86 -5.24 -1.14 -3.52
N VAL A 87 -5.82 -2.28 -3.17
CA VAL A 87 -6.50 -3.20 -4.08
C VAL A 87 -7.91 -3.41 -3.57
N PHE A 88 -8.90 -3.09 -4.39
CA PHE A 88 -10.28 -3.42 -4.08
C PHE A 88 -10.60 -4.84 -4.52
N ILE A 89 -11.23 -5.61 -3.64
CA ILE A 89 -11.72 -6.96 -3.89
C ILE A 89 -13.17 -6.99 -3.49
N THR A 90 -14.08 -6.95 -4.46
CA THR A 90 -15.50 -6.73 -4.20
C THR A 90 -16.40 -7.45 -5.20
N GLY A 91 -17.65 -7.70 -4.83
CA GLY A 91 -18.68 -8.20 -5.70
C GLY A 91 -19.38 -7.14 -6.56
N TYR A 92 -19.02 -5.85 -6.39
CA TYR A 92 -19.70 -4.72 -7.01
C TYR A 92 -18.79 -3.97 -7.99
N SER A 93 -19.28 -3.77 -9.23
CA SER A 93 -18.54 -3.08 -10.28
C SER A 93 -18.78 -1.57 -10.32
N ASP A 94 -19.77 -1.06 -9.58
CA ASP A 94 -20.23 0.32 -9.70
C ASP A 94 -19.25 1.37 -9.14
N TYR A 95 -18.22 0.92 -8.41
CA TYR A 95 -17.26 1.77 -7.71
C TYR A 95 -15.90 1.89 -8.41
N ILE A 96 -15.79 1.48 -9.67
CA ILE A 96 -14.50 1.50 -10.38
C ILE A 96 -13.97 2.95 -10.53
N ALA A 97 -14.87 3.91 -10.76
CA ALA A 97 -14.50 5.32 -10.88
C ALA A 97 -13.89 5.87 -9.59
N GLU A 98 -14.46 5.53 -8.45
CA GLU A 98 -13.96 5.92 -7.12
C GLU A 98 -12.59 5.29 -6.80
N GLY A 99 -12.31 4.12 -7.36
CA GLY A 99 -10.99 3.49 -7.29
C GLY A 99 -9.90 4.37 -7.90
N TYR A 100 -10.18 5.10 -8.97
CA TYR A 100 -9.26 6.07 -9.55
C TYR A 100 -8.99 7.26 -8.62
N GLU A 101 -9.99 7.74 -7.90
CA GLU A 101 -9.83 8.89 -6.98
C GLU A 101 -8.85 8.58 -5.84
N VAL A 102 -8.76 7.34 -5.41
CA VAL A 102 -7.84 6.90 -4.36
C VAL A 102 -6.54 6.31 -4.91
N ALA A 103 -6.31 6.42 -6.20
CA ALA A 103 -5.18 5.81 -6.89
C ALA A 103 -5.00 4.32 -6.52
N ALA A 104 -6.08 3.56 -6.57
CA ALA A 104 -6.04 2.12 -6.34
C ALA A 104 -5.16 1.44 -7.40
N LEU A 105 -4.37 0.47 -6.96
CA LEU A 105 -3.53 -0.32 -7.85
C LEU A 105 -4.38 -1.18 -8.79
N HIS A 106 -5.43 -1.76 -8.25
CA HIS A 106 -6.32 -2.62 -9.02
C HIS A 106 -7.71 -2.73 -8.38
N TYR A 107 -8.68 -3.16 -9.20
CA TYR A 107 -10.04 -3.45 -8.80
C TYR A 107 -10.37 -4.88 -9.25
N LEU A 108 -10.48 -5.80 -8.29
CA LEU A 108 -10.67 -7.22 -8.53
C LEU A 108 -12.09 -7.65 -8.15
N MET A 109 -12.78 -8.27 -9.10
CA MET A 109 -14.16 -8.76 -8.86
C MET A 109 -14.15 -10.10 -8.14
N LYS A 110 -15.09 -10.27 -7.18
CA LYS A 110 -15.43 -11.57 -6.61
C LYS A 110 -16.28 -12.37 -7.61
N PRO A 111 -16.15 -13.70 -7.69
CA PRO A 111 -15.23 -14.56 -6.96
C PRO A 111 -13.77 -14.31 -7.37
N VAL A 112 -12.88 -14.29 -6.39
CA VAL A 112 -11.47 -13.94 -6.61
C VAL A 112 -10.77 -14.98 -7.49
N ASN A 113 -10.21 -14.53 -8.61
CA ASN A 113 -9.31 -15.36 -9.40
C ASN A 113 -7.92 -15.36 -8.75
N ARG A 114 -7.46 -16.54 -8.36
CA ARG A 114 -6.18 -16.72 -7.67
C ARG A 114 -5.00 -16.17 -8.44
N ASP A 115 -4.87 -16.52 -9.72
CA ASP A 115 -3.71 -16.13 -10.53
C ASP A 115 -3.67 -14.60 -10.74
N LYS A 116 -4.85 -13.98 -10.90
CA LYS A 116 -4.94 -12.52 -10.97
C LYS A 116 -4.49 -11.86 -9.67
N LEU A 117 -4.91 -12.38 -8.51
CA LEU A 117 -4.49 -11.83 -7.23
C LEU A 117 -2.98 -11.99 -7.01
N LEU A 118 -2.40 -13.13 -7.36
CA LEU A 118 -0.96 -13.35 -7.30
C LEU A 118 -0.19 -12.31 -8.14
N THR A 119 -0.64 -12.06 -9.36
CA THR A 119 -0.05 -11.04 -10.24
C THR A 119 -0.18 -9.63 -9.67
N ILE A 120 -1.31 -9.30 -9.06
CA ILE A 120 -1.55 -8.00 -8.42
C ILE A 120 -0.64 -7.82 -7.21
N LEU A 121 -0.46 -8.85 -6.40
CA LEU A 121 0.45 -8.82 -5.24
C LEU A 121 1.91 -8.63 -5.69
N ASP A 122 2.33 -9.25 -6.78
CA ASP A 122 3.66 -9.02 -7.38
C ASP A 122 3.84 -7.55 -7.76
N ARG A 123 2.83 -6.93 -8.37
CA ARG A 123 2.84 -5.50 -8.72
C ARG A 123 2.85 -4.59 -7.50
N ALA A 124 2.07 -4.92 -6.47
CA ALA A 124 2.03 -4.14 -5.24
C ALA A 124 3.39 -4.14 -4.54
N MET A 125 4.03 -5.30 -4.45
CA MET A 125 5.36 -5.43 -3.89
C MET A 125 6.41 -4.65 -4.70
N GLU A 126 6.36 -4.73 -6.03
CA GLU A 126 7.30 -4.03 -6.90
C GLU A 126 7.17 -2.50 -6.75
N LYS A 127 5.96 -1.98 -6.70
CA LYS A 127 5.72 -0.55 -6.45
C LYS A 127 6.23 -0.12 -5.08
N ARG A 128 6.00 -0.90 -4.03
CA ARG A 128 6.54 -0.61 -2.69
C ARG A 128 8.06 -0.57 -2.68
N LYS A 129 8.72 -1.52 -3.33
CA LYS A 129 10.19 -1.54 -3.47
C LYS A 129 10.73 -0.31 -4.20
N GLN A 130 10.05 0.15 -5.25
CA GLN A 130 10.43 1.36 -5.97
C GLN A 130 10.30 2.61 -5.09
N GLU A 131 9.26 2.68 -4.27
CA GLU A 131 9.03 3.79 -3.35
C GLU A 131 10.05 3.82 -2.21
N GLU A 132 10.43 2.66 -1.69
CA GLU A 132 11.46 2.53 -0.66
C GLU A 132 12.87 2.88 -1.15
N ARG A 133 13.11 2.81 -2.45
CA ARG A 133 14.37 3.22 -3.09
C ARG A 133 14.45 4.71 -3.36
N CYS A 134 13.65 5.53 -2.70
CA CYS A 134 13.67 6.97 -2.84
C CYS A 134 14.08 7.62 -1.51
N LEU A 135 14.90 8.66 -1.61
CA LEU A 135 15.15 9.59 -0.52
C LEU A 135 14.09 10.69 -0.56
N ASN A 136 13.36 10.86 0.53
CA ASN A 136 12.43 11.97 0.71
C ASN A 136 13.12 13.03 1.58
N LEU A 137 13.20 14.23 1.08
CA LEU A 137 13.81 15.36 1.80
C LEU A 137 13.07 16.66 1.52
N GLU A 138 13.19 17.60 2.43
CA GLU A 138 12.74 18.95 2.22
C GLU A 138 13.89 19.77 1.61
N ALA A 139 13.70 20.32 0.44
CA ALA A 139 14.64 21.20 -0.22
C ALA A 139 13.92 22.46 -0.71
N TYR A 140 14.47 23.63 -0.41
CA TYR A 140 13.90 24.93 -0.81
C TYR A 140 12.45 25.17 -0.33
N GLY A 141 12.04 24.52 0.79
CA GLY A 141 10.69 24.61 1.34
C GLY A 141 9.66 23.71 0.65
N GLU A 142 10.09 22.80 -0.20
CA GLU A 142 9.25 21.82 -0.86
C GLU A 142 9.73 20.38 -0.54
N MET A 143 8.79 19.44 -0.51
CA MET A 143 9.14 18.02 -0.38
C MET A 143 9.62 17.48 -1.72
N VAL A 144 10.87 17.03 -1.74
CA VAL A 144 11.51 16.45 -2.93
C VAL A 144 11.76 14.98 -2.71
N ARG A 145 11.43 14.19 -3.70
CA ARG A 145 11.64 12.75 -3.72
C ARG A 145 12.68 12.39 -4.76
N ILE A 146 13.81 11.84 -4.30
CA ILE A 146 14.94 11.49 -5.16
C ILE A 146 15.12 9.98 -5.19
N PRO A 147 14.96 9.32 -6.33
CA PRO A 147 15.27 7.91 -6.47
C PRO A 147 16.74 7.61 -6.13
N PHE A 148 17.01 6.56 -5.37
CA PHE A 148 18.38 6.22 -4.98
C PHE A 148 19.32 6.01 -6.17
N TYR A 149 18.83 5.50 -7.30
CA TYR A 149 19.63 5.32 -8.52
C TYR A 149 20.07 6.64 -9.16
N GLU A 150 19.46 7.77 -8.79
CA GLU A 150 19.84 9.10 -9.24
C GLU A 150 20.86 9.77 -8.32
N ILE A 151 20.98 9.28 -7.07
CA ILE A 151 21.90 9.84 -6.09
C ILE A 151 23.31 9.37 -6.40
N ARG A 152 24.23 10.31 -6.53
CA ARG A 152 25.66 10.05 -6.76
C ARG A 152 26.43 9.98 -5.45
N TYR A 153 26.28 10.98 -4.60
CA TYR A 153 26.85 11.05 -3.26
C TYR A 153 26.14 12.09 -2.40
N LEU A 154 26.39 12.03 -1.12
CA LEU A 154 25.91 13.00 -0.13
C LEU A 154 27.09 13.76 0.41
N ASP A 155 26.94 15.07 0.56
CA ASP A 155 27.92 15.94 1.20
C ASP A 155 27.29 16.58 2.43
N VAL A 156 28.04 16.58 3.54
CA VAL A 156 27.56 17.07 4.83
C VAL A 156 28.42 18.25 5.26
N HIS A 157 27.83 19.41 5.32
CA HIS A 157 28.47 20.65 5.78
C HIS A 157 27.71 21.23 6.96
N GLN A 158 28.31 21.15 8.14
CA GLN A 158 27.72 21.70 9.37
C GLN A 158 26.28 21.22 9.59
N ASN A 159 25.30 22.07 9.30
CA ASN A 159 23.87 21.81 9.49
C ASN A 159 23.13 21.51 8.17
N TYR A 160 23.86 21.38 7.06
CA TYR A 160 23.25 21.14 5.74
C TYR A 160 23.74 19.82 5.17
N VAL A 161 22.83 19.12 4.49
CA VAL A 161 23.13 17.95 3.68
C VAL A 161 22.83 18.29 2.23
N THR A 162 23.84 18.18 1.37
CA THR A 162 23.65 18.34 -0.07
C THR A 162 23.57 16.95 -0.71
N VAL A 163 22.52 16.72 -1.44
CA VAL A 163 22.32 15.48 -2.19
C VAL A 163 22.71 15.74 -3.64
N HIS A 164 23.84 15.18 -4.05
CA HIS A 164 24.31 15.27 -5.43
C HIS A 164 23.67 14.15 -6.25
N ALA A 165 22.72 14.52 -7.09
CA ALA A 165 21.98 13.64 -7.97
C ALA A 165 22.10 14.12 -9.43
N LYS A 166 21.12 13.77 -10.29
CA LYS A 166 21.00 14.38 -11.61
C LYS A 166 20.74 15.89 -11.52
N THR A 167 20.00 16.29 -10.46
CA THR A 167 19.85 17.68 -10.03
C THR A 167 20.33 17.75 -8.58
N ASP A 168 21.12 18.77 -8.22
CA ASP A 168 21.61 18.91 -6.86
C ASP A 168 20.54 19.53 -5.96
N TYR A 169 20.40 18.99 -4.75
CA TYR A 169 19.47 19.44 -3.72
C TYR A 169 20.23 19.76 -2.43
N THR A 170 19.93 20.91 -1.84
CA THR A 170 20.56 21.42 -0.61
C THR A 170 19.51 21.78 0.42
#